data_39f72183a9f033ffba694788f62faf42
#
_entry.id   39f72183a9f033ffba694788f62faf42
#
_cell.length_a   1.000
_cell.length_b   1.000
_cell.length_c   1.000
_cell.angle_alpha   90.00
_cell.angle_beta   90.00
_cell.angle_gamma   90.00
#
_symmetry.space_group_name_H-M   'P 1'
#
loop_
_entity.id
_entity.type
_entity.pdbx_description
1 polymer ?
#
loop_
_entity_poly.entity_id
_entity_poly.type
_entity_poly.pdbx_seq_one_letter_code
_entity_poly.pdbx_strand_id
1 'polypeptide(L)'
;MDEIILMRKLKRKDEWALGKIIDLYSSYITCIVWELLHKKGTKEDIEEVVADTFISLWLTAERINYKKYSSVKSYLGMIARNKAKDWLRAYRGEILELNDDILLIDGKRKILLRYS
;
A
#
# COMPACT_ATOMS: atom_id res chain seq x y z
N MET A 1 12.37 20.79 4.12
CA MET A 1 13.12 20.06 5.14
C MET A 1 13.88 18.93 4.50
N ASP A 2 15.09 18.72 4.95
CA ASP A 2 15.94 17.65 4.44
C ASP A 2 15.30 16.28 4.71
N GLU A 3 15.32 15.41 3.74
CA GLU A 3 14.74 14.08 3.82
C GLU A 3 15.39 13.24 4.92
N ILE A 4 16.67 13.36 5.12
CA ILE A 4 17.37 12.62 6.17
C ILE A 4 16.82 12.98 7.54
N ILE A 5 16.53 14.26 7.75
CA ILE A 5 15.95 14.73 9.01
C ILE A 5 14.54 14.15 9.20
N LEU A 6 13.73 14.18 8.13
CA LEU A 6 12.39 13.58 8.18
C LEU A 6 12.44 12.10 8.50
N MET A 7 13.37 11.38 7.90
CA MET A 7 13.53 9.95 8.14
C MET A 7 13.91 9.65 9.58
N ARG A 8 14.85 10.41 10.13
CA ARG A 8 15.24 10.24 11.52
C ARG A 8 14.08 10.45 12.47
N LYS A 9 13.30 11.50 12.22
CA LYS A 9 12.13 11.81 13.04
C LYS A 9 11.08 10.73 12.89
N LEU A 10 10.85 10.25 11.69
CA LEU A 10 9.91 9.18 11.44
C LEU A 10 10.28 7.90 12.18
N LYS A 11 11.58 7.56 12.21
CA LYS A 11 12.07 6.40 12.95
C LYS A 11 11.84 6.52 14.44
N ARG A 12 11.76 7.72 14.96
CA ARG A 12 11.45 7.99 16.38
C ARG A 12 9.96 8.09 16.63
N LYS A 13 9.14 7.80 15.62
CA LYS A 13 7.68 7.88 15.73
C LYS A 13 7.21 9.31 15.98
N ASP A 14 7.82 10.27 15.29
CA ASP A 14 7.40 11.66 15.33
C ASP A 14 6.22 11.85 14.37
N GLU A 15 5.05 12.12 14.93
CA GLU A 15 3.83 12.29 14.14
C GLU A 15 3.89 13.47 13.18
N TRP A 16 4.61 14.52 13.56
CA TRP A 16 4.78 15.68 12.68
C TRP A 16 5.51 15.27 11.39
N ALA A 17 6.53 14.42 11.52
CA ALA A 17 7.28 13.94 10.38
C ALA A 17 6.39 13.10 9.45
N LEU A 18 5.52 12.26 10.01
CA LEU A 18 4.57 11.51 9.21
C LEU A 18 3.63 12.43 8.46
N GLY A 19 3.07 13.44 9.13
CA GLY A 19 2.20 14.42 8.48
C GLY A 19 2.88 15.13 7.33
N LYS A 20 4.15 15.50 7.50
CA LYS A 20 4.93 16.14 6.44
C LYS A 20 5.12 15.21 5.24
N ILE A 21 5.40 13.95 5.51
CA ILE A 21 5.60 12.95 4.46
C ILE A 21 4.30 12.72 3.69
N ILE A 22 3.18 12.66 4.39
CA ILE A 22 1.88 12.55 3.73
C ILE A 22 1.63 13.74 2.82
N ASP A 23 1.88 14.96 3.32
CA ASP A 23 1.70 16.18 2.53
C ASP A 23 2.58 16.17 1.26
N LEU A 24 3.82 15.72 1.40
CA LEU A 24 4.76 15.72 0.29
C LEU A 24 4.45 14.66 -0.77
N TYR A 25 4.00 13.48 -0.36
CA TYR A 25 3.94 12.33 -1.25
C TYR A 25 2.54 11.77 -1.49
N SER A 26 1.51 12.34 -0.90
CA SER A 26 0.15 11.85 -1.05
C SER A 26 -0.29 11.78 -2.51
N SER A 27 -0.03 12.83 -3.30
CA SER A 27 -0.41 12.86 -4.71
C SER A 27 0.36 11.81 -5.52
N TYR A 28 1.64 11.66 -5.24
CA TYR A 28 2.47 10.67 -5.91
C TYR A 28 1.97 9.25 -5.65
N ILE A 29 1.68 8.95 -4.38
CA ILE A 29 1.18 7.62 -4.01
C ILE A 29 -0.21 7.38 -4.59
N THR A 30 -1.07 8.39 -4.56
CA THR A 30 -2.40 8.29 -5.16
C THR A 30 -2.29 7.97 -6.65
N CYS A 31 -1.37 8.62 -7.37
CA CYS A 31 -1.15 8.33 -8.79
C CYS A 31 -0.76 6.88 -9.03
N ILE A 32 0.16 6.34 -8.23
CA ILE A 32 0.59 4.96 -8.37
C ILE A 32 -0.58 4.01 -8.17
N VAL A 33 -1.33 4.20 -7.09
CA VAL A 33 -2.45 3.33 -6.76
C VAL A 33 -3.56 3.46 -7.81
N TRP A 34 -3.87 4.69 -8.22
CA TRP A 34 -4.87 4.93 -9.23
C TRP A 34 -4.54 4.22 -10.54
N GLU A 35 -3.28 4.32 -11.00
CA GLU A 35 -2.83 3.65 -12.22
C GLU A 35 -3.09 2.15 -12.17
N LEU A 36 -2.88 1.55 -11.01
CA LEU A 36 -3.02 0.10 -10.88
C LEU A 36 -4.45 -0.35 -10.63
N LEU A 37 -5.26 0.46 -9.97
CA LEU A 37 -6.58 0.01 -9.50
C LEU A 37 -7.79 0.63 -10.20
N HIS A 38 -7.64 1.75 -10.91
CA HIS A 38 -8.82 2.51 -11.34
C HIS A 38 -9.80 1.74 -12.24
N LYS A 39 -9.32 0.74 -12.97
CA LYS A 39 -10.19 -0.03 -13.86
C LYS A 39 -11.07 -1.03 -13.10
N LYS A 40 -10.70 -1.39 -11.89
CA LYS A 40 -11.38 -2.44 -11.14
C LYS A 40 -11.86 -1.99 -9.77
N GLY A 41 -11.19 -1.02 -9.18
CA GLY A 41 -11.52 -0.53 -7.84
C GLY A 41 -12.30 0.77 -7.89
N THR A 42 -13.00 1.05 -6.79
CA THR A 42 -13.70 2.31 -6.60
C THR A 42 -12.74 3.36 -6.09
N LYS A 43 -13.23 4.60 -6.02
CA LYS A 43 -12.46 5.69 -5.41
C LYS A 43 -12.11 5.35 -3.95
N GLU A 44 -13.05 4.77 -3.23
CA GLU A 44 -12.86 4.36 -1.84
C GLU A 44 -11.79 3.29 -1.71
N ASP A 45 -11.75 2.35 -2.63
CA ASP A 45 -10.70 1.31 -2.65
C ASP A 45 -9.32 1.94 -2.82
N ILE A 46 -9.21 2.91 -3.72
CA ILE A 46 -7.94 3.60 -3.95
C ILE A 46 -7.52 4.38 -2.71
N GLU A 47 -8.44 5.12 -2.10
CA GLU A 47 -8.15 5.87 -0.88
C GLU A 47 -7.70 4.97 0.26
N GLU A 48 -8.32 3.80 0.39
CA GLU A 48 -7.94 2.82 1.40
C GLU A 48 -6.52 2.31 1.20
N VAL A 49 -6.16 1.97 -0.03
CA VAL A 49 -4.80 1.48 -0.32
C VAL A 49 -3.77 2.59 -0.10
N VAL A 50 -4.10 3.83 -0.45
CA VAL A 50 -3.22 4.97 -0.18
C VAL A 50 -3.01 5.13 1.32
N ALA A 51 -4.08 5.10 2.11
CA ALA A 51 -3.99 5.21 3.56
C ALA A 51 -3.17 4.07 4.15
N ASP A 52 -3.40 2.85 3.70
CA ASP A 52 -2.65 1.68 4.16
C ASP A 52 -1.16 1.79 3.86
N THR A 53 -0.81 2.45 2.76
CA THR A 53 0.59 2.68 2.40
C THR A 53 1.28 3.52 3.46
N PHE A 54 0.65 4.62 3.89
CA PHE A 54 1.24 5.48 4.92
C PHE A 54 1.22 4.83 6.30
N ILE A 55 0.20 4.05 6.60
CA ILE A 55 0.16 3.27 7.85
C ILE A 55 1.32 2.27 7.87
N SER A 56 1.57 1.58 6.76
CA SER A 56 2.69 0.65 6.67
C SER A 56 4.03 1.35 6.84
N LEU A 57 4.17 2.55 6.26
CA LEU A 57 5.38 3.34 6.45
C LEU A 57 5.59 3.60 7.94
N TRP A 58 4.55 4.04 8.63
CA TRP A 58 4.62 4.34 10.06
C TRP A 58 5.01 3.10 10.87
N LEU A 59 4.37 1.98 10.60
CA LEU A 59 4.61 0.74 11.34
C LEU A 59 5.99 0.15 11.09
N THR A 60 6.57 0.37 9.92
CA THR A 60 7.87 -0.20 9.56
C THR A 60 9.02 0.81 9.59
N ALA A 61 8.76 2.04 10.01
CA ALA A 61 9.74 3.12 9.95
C ALA A 61 11.07 2.76 10.62
N GLU A 62 11.02 2.06 11.74
CA GLU A 62 12.23 1.68 12.47
C GLU A 62 13.12 0.70 11.71
N ARG A 63 12.54 -0.03 10.76
CA ARG A 63 13.23 -1.09 10.03
C ARG A 63 13.63 -0.71 8.62
N ILE A 64 13.44 0.55 8.22
CA ILE A 64 13.79 0.98 6.88
C ILE A 64 15.30 0.88 6.68
N ASN A 65 15.69 0.19 5.61
CA ASN A 65 17.09 0.04 5.25
C ASN A 65 17.50 1.15 4.30
N TYR A 66 18.25 2.13 4.79
CA TYR A 66 18.71 3.26 4.00
C TYR A 66 19.65 2.87 2.86
N LYS A 67 20.31 1.73 2.98
CA LYS A 67 21.21 1.27 1.93
C LYS A 67 20.44 0.71 0.74
N LYS A 68 19.25 0.19 0.99
CA LYS A 68 18.41 -0.40 -0.04
C LYS A 68 17.54 0.63 -0.74
N TYR A 69 17.05 1.61 0.00
CA TYR A 69 16.15 2.62 -0.54
C TYR A 69 16.81 4.00 -0.49
N SER A 70 16.93 4.64 -1.66
CA SER A 70 17.58 5.94 -1.77
C SER A 70 16.76 7.06 -1.15
N SER A 71 15.47 6.85 -0.94
CA SER A 71 14.57 7.89 -0.43
C SER A 71 13.31 7.31 0.19
N VAL A 72 12.63 8.13 0.99
CA VAL A 72 11.28 7.81 1.49
C VAL A 72 10.35 7.58 0.32
N LYS A 73 10.47 8.39 -0.72
CA LYS A 73 9.64 8.29 -1.91
C LYS A 73 9.73 6.90 -2.55
N SER A 74 10.95 6.39 -2.72
CA SER A 74 11.17 5.05 -3.28
C SER A 74 10.53 3.97 -2.43
N TYR A 75 10.72 4.09 -1.13
CA TYR A 75 10.17 3.12 -0.18
C TYR A 75 8.65 3.12 -0.21
N LEU A 76 8.06 4.32 -0.18
CA LEU A 76 6.60 4.47 -0.27
C LEU A 76 6.06 3.89 -1.58
N GLY A 77 6.74 4.17 -2.68
CA GLY A 77 6.33 3.64 -3.99
C GLY A 77 6.31 2.12 -4.00
N MET A 78 7.30 1.50 -3.40
CA MET A 78 7.36 0.04 -3.28
C MET A 78 6.18 -0.49 -2.46
N ILE A 79 5.91 0.13 -1.30
CA ILE A 79 4.78 -0.28 -0.45
C ILE A 79 3.47 -0.14 -1.23
N ALA A 80 3.26 1.00 -1.87
CA ALA A 80 2.02 1.27 -2.61
C ALA A 80 1.78 0.24 -3.71
N ARG A 81 2.82 -0.09 -4.48
CA ARG A 81 2.71 -1.08 -5.55
C ARG A 81 2.38 -2.47 -5.00
N ASN A 82 3.03 -2.84 -3.91
CA ASN A 82 2.77 -4.14 -3.29
C ASN A 82 1.33 -4.24 -2.77
N LYS A 83 0.86 -3.20 -2.12
CA LYS A 83 -0.52 -3.20 -1.60
C LYS A 83 -1.56 -3.19 -2.72
N ALA A 84 -1.31 -2.46 -3.79
CA ALA A 84 -2.20 -2.45 -4.94
C ALA A 84 -2.24 -3.83 -5.61
N LYS A 85 -1.10 -4.50 -5.72
CA LYS A 85 -1.04 -5.85 -6.26
C LYS A 85 -1.79 -6.85 -5.38
N ASP A 86 -1.67 -6.71 -4.06
CA ASP A 86 -2.43 -7.55 -3.13
C ASP A 86 -3.92 -7.35 -3.30
N TRP A 87 -4.34 -6.10 -3.45
CA TRP A 87 -5.74 -5.78 -3.70
C TRP A 87 -6.24 -6.45 -4.99
N LEU A 88 -5.45 -6.35 -6.07
CA LEU A 88 -5.81 -6.96 -7.35
C LEU A 88 -5.92 -8.48 -7.27
N ARG A 89 -5.05 -9.12 -6.50
CA ARG A 89 -5.14 -10.56 -6.28
C ARG A 89 -6.43 -10.94 -5.56
N ALA A 90 -6.79 -10.19 -4.54
CA ALA A 90 -8.03 -10.41 -3.81
C ALA A 90 -9.24 -10.20 -4.70
N TYR A 91 -9.25 -9.14 -5.50
CA TYR A 91 -10.32 -8.86 -6.45
C TYR A 91 -10.49 -10.00 -7.45
N ARG A 92 -9.37 -10.49 -8.00
CA ARG A 92 -9.40 -11.59 -8.94
C ARG A 92 -9.91 -12.87 -8.30
N GLY A 93 -9.54 -13.10 -7.05
CA GLY A 93 -10.01 -14.26 -6.29
C GLY A 93 -11.51 -14.22 -6.06
N GLU A 94 -12.04 -13.05 -5.76
CA GLU A 94 -13.49 -12.87 -5.58
C GLU A 94 -14.24 -13.18 -6.88
N ILE A 95 -13.69 -12.75 -8.01
CA ILE A 95 -14.30 -13.03 -9.31
C ILE A 95 -14.27 -14.54 -9.59
N LEU A 96 -13.14 -15.18 -9.32
CA LEU A 96 -13.03 -16.62 -9.52
C LEU A 96 -14.00 -17.38 -8.64
N GLU A 97 -14.19 -16.94 -7.40
CA GLU A 97 -15.16 -17.54 -6.50
C GLU A 97 -16.56 -17.45 -7.07
N LEU A 98 -16.94 -16.28 -7.57
CA LEU A 98 -18.27 -16.07 -8.14
C LEU A 98 -18.50 -16.92 -9.40
N ASN A 99 -17.48 -17.14 -10.19
CA ASN A 99 -17.59 -17.88 -11.43
C ASN A 99 -17.47 -19.39 -11.23
N ASP A 100 -16.55 -19.81 -10.40
CA ASP A 100 -16.20 -21.23 -10.25
C ASP A 100 -16.72 -21.86 -8.98
N ASP A 101 -17.12 -21.04 -8.01
CA ASP A 101 -17.55 -21.51 -6.69
C ASP A 101 -16.50 -22.38 -6.01
N ILE A 102 -15.25 -22.13 -6.30
CA ILE A 102 -14.18 -23.02 -5.84
C ILE A 102 -13.13 -22.27 -5.03
N LEU A 103 -12.72 -21.12 -5.50
CA LEU A 103 -11.54 -20.48 -4.97
C LEU A 103 -11.79 -19.03 -4.66
N LEU A 104 -11.47 -18.65 -3.43
CA LEU A 104 -11.45 -17.28 -2.99
C LEU A 104 -10.01 -16.92 -2.67
N ILE A 105 -9.58 -15.76 -3.13
CA ILE A 105 -8.28 -15.23 -2.78
C ILE A 105 -8.49 -14.04 -1.87
N ASP A 106 -8.10 -14.19 -0.62
CA ASP A 106 -8.09 -13.13 0.36
C ASP A 106 -6.74 -12.44 0.25
N GLY A 107 -6.70 -11.20 -0.18
CA GLY A 107 -5.53 -10.34 -0.34
C GLY A 107 -4.14 -10.94 -0.23
N LYS A 108 -3.88 -11.75 0.75
CA LYS A 108 -2.55 -12.30 1.03
C LYS A 108 -2.46 -13.79 0.93
N ARG A 109 -3.58 -14.48 0.77
CA ARG A 109 -3.60 -15.93 0.77
C ARG A 109 -4.78 -16.44 -0.01
N LYS A 110 -4.65 -17.64 -0.48
CA LYS A 110 -5.75 -18.33 -1.14
C LYS A 110 -6.60 -19.04 -0.11
N ILE A 111 -7.87 -18.92 -0.27
CA ILE A 111 -8.83 -19.65 0.54
C ILE A 111 -9.67 -20.45 -0.41
N LEU A 112 -9.60 -21.76 -0.28
CA LEU A 112 -10.38 -22.65 -1.12
C LEU A 112 -11.77 -22.79 -0.54
N LEU A 113 -12.77 -22.35 -1.30
CA LEU A 113 -14.16 -22.44 -0.92
C LEU A 113 -14.91 -23.29 -1.96
N ARG A 114 -15.79 -24.10 -1.47
CA ARG A 114 -16.64 -24.90 -2.31
C ARG A 114 -18.10 -24.53 -2.06
N TYR A 115 -18.75 -24.08 -3.09
CA TYR A 115 -20.18 -23.86 -3.07
C TYR A 115 -20.81 -25.03 -3.77
N SER A 116 -21.42 -25.83 -3.05
CA SER A 116 -22.03 -27.04 -3.59
C SER A 116 -23.41 -26.75 -4.15
#